data_eb6504ad1f21033a77d3148fd12876f4
#
_entry.id   eb6504ad1f21033a77d3148fd12876f4
#
_cell.length_a   1.000
_cell.length_b   1.000
_cell.length_c   1.000
_cell.angle_alpha   90.00
_cell.angle_beta   90.00
_cell.angle_gamma   90.00
#
_symmetry.space_group_name_H-M   'P 1'
#
loop_
_entity.id
_entity.type
_entity.pdbx_description
1 polymer ?
#
loop_
_entity_poly.entity_id
_entity_poly.type
_entity_poly.pdbx_seq_one_letter_code
_entity_poly.pdbx_strand_id
1 'polypeptide(L)'
;MNTQLSYILNRKRKKQYERVFQGIASGRKRALENWFNDIWTSLESTRDTVTAYLQDNELNLGELIQILEDKKLQFKDFSELFIINQEGEVRVSTYKGSLGKVRNSLPNYKYGMEMKPYMYGPFIDEESLNIGGSSSTFFDETTLIFSIPYINKNLNRKAVICARVPNDVMSDILQEEDTHIYKESGDNYLFMIKSNRNIKSGTAISRSRFEDKTFTGGDNLKDGIKTKKWGTVQIKKHTEFEIVFNDPATGALHPGVEKTMKNSQNLDIWPGYPDYRHIMVGGQGVTINPPHSDETWGLMCEADIEEIYKFRTVDFKVALIFGVVYCLGYLALFTLNKFFKLNDLVNDFILFIFNIVSLFVITRVKFTAPLEKTIGILLDIAEGEGDLTKRVNISSHDEIGELSKWFNKFINNQMTVIRRIEKASNDTQNSSHYLSDLAEDVKYSVGTIESSVKTIVKTSSKQSDLFNETQDKLAVISNSVKDMSRLTNEVKEKSQITNSKAFQSREATEEVVEKINKLDEVMKKTIDSIDI
;
A
#
# COMPACT_ATOMS: atom_id res chain seq x y z
N MET A 1 19.89 21.71 11.18
CA MET A 1 19.52 22.24 12.54
C MET A 1 19.71 21.08 13.51
N ASN A 2 20.10 21.33 14.78
CA ASN A 2 20.29 20.25 15.75
C ASN A 2 18.97 19.51 15.97
N THR A 3 18.94 18.17 15.80
CA THR A 3 17.75 17.31 15.91
C THR A 3 17.06 17.46 17.27
N GLN A 4 17.85 17.68 18.34
CA GLN A 4 17.30 17.95 19.68
C GLN A 4 16.49 19.24 19.73
N LEU A 5 16.95 20.33 19.09
CA LEU A 5 16.19 21.57 19.03
C LEU A 5 14.89 21.39 18.23
N SER A 6 14.94 20.64 17.13
CA SER A 6 13.76 20.29 16.34
C SER A 6 12.73 19.52 17.16
N TYR A 7 13.17 18.56 17.98
CA TYR A 7 12.29 17.83 18.90
C TYR A 7 11.67 18.76 19.96
N ILE A 8 12.48 19.59 20.62
CA ILE A 8 11.99 20.49 21.66
C ILE A 8 10.85 21.37 21.14
N LEU A 9 11.02 21.92 19.93
CA LEU A 9 10.01 22.75 19.27
C LEU A 9 8.73 21.98 18.93
N ASN A 10 8.84 20.69 18.60
CA ASN A 10 7.75 19.85 18.12
C ASN A 10 7.28 18.78 19.14
N ARG A 11 7.78 18.78 20.39
CA ARG A 11 7.48 17.75 21.40
C ARG A 11 5.98 17.54 21.65
N LYS A 12 5.17 18.61 21.54
CA LYS A 12 3.72 18.53 21.70
C LYS A 12 3.03 17.69 20.62
N ARG A 13 3.67 17.53 19.47
CA ARG A 13 3.16 16.76 18.32
C ARG A 13 3.55 15.27 18.39
N LYS A 14 4.32 14.84 19.38
CA LYS A 14 4.76 13.44 19.51
C LYS A 14 3.60 12.45 19.35
N LYS A 15 2.49 12.67 20.09
CA LYS A 15 1.30 11.81 20.00
C LYS A 15 0.66 11.79 18.60
N GLN A 16 0.75 12.88 17.86
CA GLN A 16 0.28 12.93 16.48
C GLN A 16 1.16 12.07 15.58
N TYR A 17 2.47 12.16 15.71
CA TYR A 17 3.42 11.34 14.95
C TYR A 17 3.29 9.86 15.29
N GLU A 18 3.07 9.50 16.56
CA GLU A 18 2.75 8.14 16.98
C GLU A 18 1.54 7.59 16.23
N ARG A 19 0.44 8.34 16.15
CA ARG A 19 -0.76 7.95 15.38
C ARG A 19 -0.49 7.81 13.89
N VAL A 20 0.38 8.65 13.34
CA VAL A 20 0.79 8.56 11.93
C VAL A 20 1.46 7.22 11.65
N PHE A 21 2.46 6.84 12.45
CA PHE A 21 3.15 5.56 12.30
C PHE A 21 2.24 4.36 12.55
N GLN A 22 1.35 4.45 13.55
CA GLN A 22 0.31 3.43 13.75
C GLN A 22 -0.57 3.25 12.51
N GLY A 23 -0.97 4.36 11.88
CA GLY A 23 -1.73 4.35 10.63
C GLY A 23 -0.96 3.76 9.44
N ILE A 24 0.34 4.09 9.32
CA ILE A 24 1.21 3.54 8.27
C ILE A 24 1.34 2.03 8.45
N ALA A 25 1.76 1.57 9.62
CA ALA A 25 1.99 0.14 9.89
C ALA A 25 0.71 -0.68 9.73
N SER A 26 -0.43 -0.19 10.24
CA SER A 26 -1.73 -0.85 10.06
C SER A 26 -2.16 -0.89 8.61
N GLY A 27 -1.89 0.17 7.84
CA GLY A 27 -2.19 0.24 6.41
C GLY A 27 -1.37 -0.77 5.60
N ARG A 28 -0.06 -0.85 5.85
CA ARG A 28 0.85 -1.80 5.18
C ARG A 28 0.55 -3.25 5.55
N LYS A 29 0.32 -3.52 6.83
CA LYS A 29 -0.12 -4.84 7.29
C LYS A 29 -1.39 -5.29 6.56
N ARG A 30 -2.41 -4.43 6.50
CA ARG A 30 -3.66 -4.74 5.80
C ARG A 30 -3.46 -4.94 4.29
N ALA A 31 -2.56 -4.17 3.66
CA ALA A 31 -2.26 -4.36 2.25
C ALA A 31 -1.69 -5.75 1.96
N LEU A 32 -0.76 -6.22 2.80
CA LEU A 32 -0.21 -7.58 2.70
C LEU A 32 -1.26 -8.66 3.01
N GLU A 33 -2.07 -8.48 4.05
CA GLU A 33 -3.15 -9.43 4.39
C GLU A 33 -4.16 -9.58 3.24
N ASN A 34 -4.53 -8.46 2.60
CA ASN A 34 -5.39 -8.48 1.43
C ASN A 34 -4.73 -9.20 0.25
N TRP A 35 -3.45 -8.93 0.01
CA TRP A 35 -2.69 -9.58 -1.05
C TRP A 35 -2.60 -11.11 -0.85
N PHE A 36 -2.34 -11.57 0.37
CA PHE A 36 -2.40 -13.01 0.67
C PHE A 36 -3.77 -13.60 0.37
N ASN A 37 -4.84 -12.92 0.76
CA ASN A 37 -6.20 -13.38 0.48
C ASN A 37 -6.49 -13.44 -1.02
N ASP A 38 -6.03 -12.46 -1.80
CA ASP A 38 -6.17 -12.44 -3.26
C ASP A 38 -5.45 -13.64 -3.91
N ILE A 39 -4.24 -13.98 -3.44
CA ILE A 39 -3.48 -15.16 -3.91
C ILE A 39 -4.26 -16.45 -3.61
N TRP A 40 -4.72 -16.62 -2.37
CA TRP A 40 -5.46 -17.82 -1.97
C TRP A 40 -6.75 -17.97 -2.75
N THR A 41 -7.52 -16.92 -2.92
CA THR A 41 -8.75 -16.90 -3.73
C THR A 41 -8.47 -17.29 -5.18
N SER A 42 -7.40 -16.74 -5.77
CA SER A 42 -7.00 -17.08 -7.14
C SER A 42 -6.58 -18.55 -7.27
N LEU A 43 -5.85 -19.07 -6.28
CA LEU A 43 -5.41 -20.46 -6.29
C LEU A 43 -6.57 -21.43 -6.07
N GLU A 44 -7.55 -21.07 -5.22
CA GLU A 44 -8.80 -21.83 -5.06
C GLU A 44 -9.62 -21.87 -6.35
N SER A 45 -9.77 -20.71 -7.02
CA SER A 45 -10.41 -20.64 -8.33
C SER A 45 -9.70 -21.51 -9.38
N THR A 46 -8.37 -21.56 -9.33
CA THR A 46 -7.57 -22.43 -10.20
C THR A 46 -7.86 -23.90 -9.93
N ARG A 47 -7.87 -24.32 -8.66
CA ARG A 47 -8.24 -25.68 -8.23
C ARG A 47 -9.63 -26.05 -8.74
N ASP A 48 -10.60 -25.17 -8.56
CA ASP A 48 -11.99 -25.46 -8.92
C ASP A 48 -12.15 -25.61 -10.43
N THR A 49 -11.46 -24.76 -11.23
CA THR A 49 -11.42 -24.88 -12.70
C THR A 49 -10.76 -26.21 -13.13
N VAL A 50 -9.60 -26.55 -12.57
CA VAL A 50 -8.91 -27.82 -12.84
C VAL A 50 -9.79 -29.02 -12.46
N THR A 51 -10.50 -28.92 -11.33
CA THR A 51 -11.39 -29.98 -10.85
C THR A 51 -12.55 -30.19 -11.80
N ALA A 52 -13.21 -29.12 -12.24
CA ALA A 52 -14.31 -29.20 -13.20
C ALA A 52 -13.85 -29.83 -14.53
N TYR A 53 -12.73 -29.36 -15.06
CA TYR A 53 -12.16 -29.89 -16.30
C TYR A 53 -11.91 -31.41 -16.21
N LEU A 54 -11.29 -31.89 -15.15
CA LEU A 54 -10.91 -33.30 -14.97
C LEU A 54 -12.10 -34.21 -14.56
N GLN A 55 -13.26 -33.67 -14.23
CA GLN A 55 -14.48 -34.42 -14.03
C GLN A 55 -15.15 -34.82 -15.33
N ASP A 56 -15.09 -33.96 -16.32
CA ASP A 56 -15.86 -34.08 -17.56
C ASP A 56 -15.02 -34.57 -18.74
N ASN A 57 -13.69 -34.54 -18.64
CA ASN A 57 -12.77 -34.84 -19.74
C ASN A 57 -11.73 -35.91 -19.38
N GLU A 58 -11.25 -36.62 -20.39
CA GLU A 58 -10.02 -37.43 -20.28
C GLU A 58 -8.81 -36.50 -20.05
N LEU A 59 -7.81 -36.99 -19.33
CA LEU A 59 -6.60 -36.21 -18.99
C LEU A 59 -5.83 -35.80 -20.24
N ASN A 60 -6.00 -34.55 -20.66
CA ASN A 60 -5.18 -33.91 -21.69
C ASN A 60 -4.24 -32.88 -21.04
N LEU A 61 -2.94 -33.18 -21.01
CA LEU A 61 -1.92 -32.33 -20.39
C LEU A 61 -1.79 -30.97 -21.10
N GLY A 62 -2.00 -30.94 -22.42
CA GLY A 62 -1.93 -29.69 -23.19
C GLY A 62 -3.03 -28.70 -22.81
N GLU A 63 -4.25 -29.17 -22.63
CA GLU A 63 -5.38 -28.35 -22.20
C GLU A 63 -5.23 -27.88 -20.74
N LEU A 64 -4.72 -28.74 -19.86
CA LEU A 64 -4.41 -28.33 -18.50
C LEU A 64 -3.34 -27.23 -18.43
N ILE A 65 -2.31 -27.30 -19.28
CA ILE A 65 -1.32 -26.22 -19.39
C ILE A 65 -2.00 -24.93 -19.83
N GLN A 66 -2.90 -24.98 -20.81
CA GLN A 66 -3.62 -23.80 -21.28
C GLN A 66 -4.48 -23.18 -20.15
N ILE A 67 -5.20 -24.01 -19.39
CA ILE A 67 -5.98 -23.56 -18.23
C ILE A 67 -5.07 -22.84 -17.21
N LEU A 68 -3.89 -23.40 -16.92
CA LEU A 68 -2.95 -22.75 -16.00
C LEU A 68 -2.38 -21.44 -16.57
N GLU A 69 -2.09 -21.38 -17.88
CA GLU A 69 -1.64 -20.14 -18.53
C GLU A 69 -2.72 -19.05 -18.47
N ASP A 70 -3.97 -19.39 -18.72
CA ASP A 70 -5.09 -18.45 -18.63
C ASP A 70 -5.25 -17.92 -17.19
N LYS A 71 -5.13 -18.79 -16.19
CA LYS A 71 -5.17 -18.39 -14.77
C LYS A 71 -3.97 -17.53 -14.37
N LYS A 72 -2.78 -17.82 -14.89
CA LYS A 72 -1.59 -16.99 -14.69
C LYS A 72 -1.76 -15.60 -15.30
N LEU A 73 -2.35 -15.49 -16.48
CA LEU A 73 -2.65 -14.20 -17.12
C LEU A 73 -3.67 -13.37 -16.32
N GLN A 74 -4.63 -14.03 -15.67
CA GLN A 74 -5.62 -13.37 -14.81
C GLN A 74 -4.99 -12.81 -13.54
N PHE A 75 -3.99 -13.51 -12.96
CA PHE A 75 -3.31 -13.09 -11.74
C PHE A 75 -1.82 -12.86 -12.00
N LYS A 76 -1.48 -11.62 -12.34
CA LYS A 76 -0.15 -11.21 -12.82
C LYS A 76 1.00 -11.42 -11.84
N ASP A 77 0.72 -11.66 -10.56
CA ASP A 77 1.74 -11.89 -9.54
C ASP A 77 2.36 -13.29 -9.63
N PHE A 78 1.68 -14.23 -10.30
CA PHE A 78 2.22 -15.56 -10.53
C PHE A 78 3.29 -15.54 -11.62
N SER A 79 4.50 -15.98 -11.29
CA SER A 79 5.55 -16.25 -12.28
C SER A 79 5.41 -17.65 -12.88
N GLU A 80 4.91 -18.62 -12.09
CA GLU A 80 4.66 -20.00 -12.52
C GLU A 80 3.45 -20.58 -11.80
N LEU A 81 2.61 -21.32 -12.53
CA LEU A 81 1.62 -22.25 -11.97
C LEU A 81 2.00 -23.67 -12.38
N PHE A 82 2.02 -24.60 -11.44
CA PHE A 82 2.40 -25.99 -11.70
C PHE A 82 1.66 -26.98 -10.80
N ILE A 83 1.57 -28.23 -11.25
CA ILE A 83 0.90 -29.31 -10.54
C ILE A 83 1.90 -30.42 -10.26
N ILE A 84 2.04 -30.77 -8.99
CA ILE A 84 2.85 -31.89 -8.51
C ILE A 84 1.92 -33.10 -8.32
N ASN A 85 2.26 -34.22 -8.92
CA ASN A 85 1.52 -35.47 -8.77
C ASN A 85 1.82 -36.17 -7.44
N GLN A 86 1.17 -37.31 -7.22
CA GLN A 86 1.34 -38.11 -6.01
C GLN A 86 2.75 -38.70 -5.85
N GLU A 87 3.49 -38.83 -6.94
CA GLU A 87 4.87 -39.32 -6.98
C GLU A 87 5.89 -38.20 -6.71
N GLY A 88 5.43 -36.95 -6.57
CA GLY A 88 6.28 -35.79 -6.34
C GLY A 88 6.86 -35.15 -7.61
N GLU A 89 6.41 -35.60 -8.79
CA GLU A 89 6.86 -35.09 -10.09
C GLU A 89 5.95 -33.96 -10.59
N VAL A 90 6.53 -32.93 -11.20
CA VAL A 90 5.79 -31.83 -11.86
C VAL A 90 5.27 -32.33 -13.21
N ARG A 91 3.96 -32.55 -13.31
CA ARG A 91 3.31 -33.09 -14.52
C ARG A 91 2.76 -32.02 -15.44
N VAL A 92 2.41 -30.89 -14.89
CA VAL A 92 1.86 -29.73 -15.61
C VAL A 92 2.54 -28.49 -15.09
N SER A 93 2.98 -27.58 -15.97
CA SER A 93 3.55 -26.31 -15.58
C SER A 93 3.45 -25.29 -16.73
N THR A 94 3.23 -24.02 -16.37
CA THR A 94 3.34 -22.88 -17.26
C THR A 94 4.79 -22.57 -17.65
N TYR A 95 5.76 -23.14 -16.94
CA TYR A 95 7.19 -23.06 -17.28
C TYR A 95 7.71 -24.44 -17.71
N LYS A 96 8.06 -24.57 -19.00
CA LYS A 96 8.50 -25.85 -19.58
C LYS A 96 9.70 -26.48 -18.85
N GLY A 97 10.60 -25.65 -18.31
CA GLY A 97 11.77 -26.13 -17.59
C GLY A 97 11.47 -26.84 -16.27
N SER A 98 10.26 -26.72 -15.73
CA SER A 98 9.83 -27.44 -14.51
C SER A 98 9.25 -28.81 -14.79
N LEU A 99 8.84 -29.11 -16.02
CA LEU A 99 8.20 -30.40 -16.37
C LEU A 99 9.13 -31.58 -16.10
N GLY A 100 8.61 -32.62 -15.47
CA GLY A 100 9.34 -33.84 -15.13
C GLY A 100 10.26 -33.72 -13.91
N LYS A 101 10.43 -32.54 -13.33
CA LYS A 101 11.26 -32.38 -12.12
C LYS A 101 10.56 -32.95 -10.89
N VAL A 102 11.35 -33.62 -10.05
CA VAL A 102 10.88 -34.15 -8.77
C VAL A 102 10.98 -33.08 -7.70
N ARG A 103 9.87 -32.73 -7.09
CA ARG A 103 9.72 -31.67 -6.07
C ARG A 103 9.21 -32.22 -4.73
N ASN A 104 9.42 -33.49 -4.45
CA ASN A 104 8.97 -34.14 -3.20
C ASN A 104 9.66 -33.60 -1.94
N SER A 105 10.81 -32.93 -2.07
CA SER A 105 11.52 -32.27 -0.98
C SER A 105 10.88 -30.94 -0.55
N LEU A 106 10.02 -30.34 -1.38
CA LEU A 106 9.34 -29.11 -1.02
C LEU A 106 8.32 -29.36 0.11
N PRO A 107 8.28 -28.51 1.14
CA PRO A 107 7.25 -28.59 2.19
C PRO A 107 5.83 -28.54 1.62
N ASN A 108 5.60 -27.78 0.56
CA ASN A 108 4.34 -27.70 -0.18
C ASN A 108 3.81 -29.07 -0.61
N TYR A 109 4.70 -29.95 -1.09
CA TYR A 109 4.32 -31.33 -1.44
C TYR A 109 3.85 -32.12 -0.22
N LYS A 110 4.62 -32.08 0.88
CA LYS A 110 4.29 -32.80 2.12
C LYS A 110 2.93 -32.36 2.67
N TYR A 111 2.73 -31.05 2.87
CA TYR A 111 1.46 -30.52 3.38
C TYR A 111 0.31 -30.77 2.41
N GLY A 112 0.55 -30.66 1.10
CA GLY A 112 -0.45 -30.96 0.08
C GLY A 112 -0.90 -32.42 0.11
N MET A 113 0.01 -33.37 0.32
CA MET A 113 -0.34 -34.82 0.50
C MET A 113 -1.13 -35.07 1.80
N GLU A 114 -0.96 -34.22 2.82
CA GLU A 114 -1.77 -34.20 4.04
C GLU A 114 -3.10 -33.45 3.86
N MET A 115 -3.43 -33.00 2.65
CA MET A 115 -4.65 -32.24 2.34
C MET A 115 -4.72 -30.88 3.05
N LYS A 116 -3.58 -30.23 3.23
CA LYS A 116 -3.47 -28.89 3.84
C LYS A 116 -2.93 -27.89 2.84
N PRO A 117 -3.54 -26.70 2.70
CA PRO A 117 -2.92 -25.60 1.99
C PRO A 117 -1.67 -25.15 2.75
N TYR A 118 -0.64 -24.72 2.02
CA TYR A 118 0.60 -24.30 2.65
C TYR A 118 1.33 -23.24 1.83
N MET A 119 1.86 -22.21 2.52
CA MET A 119 2.76 -21.23 1.95
C MET A 119 4.19 -21.51 2.42
N TYR A 120 5.10 -21.71 1.47
CA TYR A 120 6.52 -21.87 1.72
C TYR A 120 7.29 -20.68 1.17
N GLY A 121 8.10 -20.08 1.97
CA GLY A 121 8.92 -18.93 1.57
C GLY A 121 8.88 -17.79 2.60
N PRO A 122 9.68 -16.74 2.39
CA PRO A 122 10.66 -16.60 1.30
C PRO A 122 11.79 -17.64 1.39
N PHE A 123 12.27 -18.12 0.24
CA PHE A 123 13.42 -19.03 0.15
C PHE A 123 14.15 -18.81 -1.18
N ILE A 124 15.44 -19.17 -1.21
CA ILE A 124 16.26 -19.08 -2.42
C ILE A 124 15.96 -20.28 -3.31
N ASP A 125 15.56 -20.03 -4.56
CA ASP A 125 15.38 -21.03 -5.60
C ASP A 125 16.00 -20.50 -6.90
N GLU A 126 17.12 -21.07 -7.33
CA GLU A 126 17.86 -20.68 -8.53
C GLU A 126 17.00 -20.72 -9.82
N GLU A 127 15.93 -21.50 -9.82
CA GLU A 127 15.01 -21.54 -10.96
C GLU A 127 14.21 -20.24 -11.14
N SER A 128 14.05 -19.46 -10.09
CA SER A 128 13.32 -18.18 -10.16
C SER A 128 13.91 -17.23 -11.19
N LEU A 129 15.24 -17.20 -11.32
CA LEU A 129 15.92 -16.39 -12.35
C LEU A 129 15.62 -16.85 -13.78
N ASN A 130 15.49 -18.16 -14.00
CA ASN A 130 15.20 -18.74 -15.32
C ASN A 130 13.72 -18.57 -15.71
N ILE A 131 12.81 -18.58 -14.72
CA ILE A 131 11.38 -18.35 -14.92
C ILE A 131 11.12 -16.88 -15.22
N GLY A 132 11.83 -15.97 -14.53
CA GLY A 132 11.72 -14.53 -14.67
C GLY A 132 10.74 -13.89 -13.68
N GLY A 133 10.56 -12.58 -13.84
CA GLY A 133 9.66 -11.77 -13.01
C GLY A 133 8.17 -12.02 -13.29
N SER A 134 7.35 -11.31 -12.54
CA SER A 134 5.88 -11.32 -12.71
C SER A 134 5.34 -9.87 -12.80
N SER A 135 4.55 -9.41 -11.85
CA SER A 135 4.07 -8.02 -11.78
C SER A 135 5.14 -7.02 -11.34
N SER A 136 6.14 -7.46 -10.57
CA SER A 136 7.27 -6.62 -10.17
C SER A 136 8.30 -6.45 -11.29
N THR A 137 8.90 -5.25 -11.36
CA THR A 137 10.07 -4.98 -12.22
C THR A 137 11.37 -5.53 -11.62
N PHE A 138 11.37 -5.85 -10.35
CA PHE A 138 12.47 -6.47 -9.62
C PHE A 138 12.17 -7.96 -9.42
N PHE A 139 13.18 -8.77 -9.50
CA PHE A 139 13.16 -10.19 -9.11
C PHE A 139 14.57 -10.70 -8.93
N ASP A 140 14.73 -11.62 -8.01
CA ASP A 140 15.98 -12.35 -7.79
C ASP A 140 15.69 -13.85 -7.56
N GLU A 141 16.60 -14.55 -6.90
CA GLU A 141 16.43 -15.97 -6.58
C GLU A 141 15.38 -16.22 -5.49
N THR A 142 14.96 -15.18 -4.76
CA THR A 142 14.06 -15.31 -3.62
C THR A 142 12.61 -15.38 -4.07
N THR A 143 11.90 -16.41 -3.61
CA THR A 143 10.54 -16.70 -4.04
C THR A 143 9.65 -17.22 -2.92
N LEU A 144 8.34 -17.15 -3.15
CA LEU A 144 7.29 -17.76 -2.36
C LEU A 144 6.59 -18.83 -3.20
N ILE A 145 6.20 -19.96 -2.59
CA ILE A 145 5.35 -20.95 -3.23
C ILE A 145 4.10 -21.15 -2.36
N PHE A 146 2.96 -20.88 -2.96
CA PHE A 146 1.64 -21.16 -2.40
C PHE A 146 1.13 -22.48 -2.97
N SER A 147 0.51 -23.31 -2.16
CA SER A 147 0.04 -24.60 -2.62
C SER A 147 -1.30 -24.99 -2.01
N ILE A 148 -2.13 -25.61 -2.83
CA ILE A 148 -3.44 -26.09 -2.45
C ILE A 148 -3.58 -27.56 -2.88
N PRO A 149 -4.08 -28.45 -2.00
CA PRO A 149 -4.29 -29.85 -2.35
C PRO A 149 -5.45 -30.00 -3.34
N TYR A 150 -5.31 -31.01 -4.16
CA TYR A 150 -6.32 -31.43 -5.12
C TYR A 150 -6.48 -32.94 -5.11
N ILE A 151 -7.71 -33.44 -5.26
CA ILE A 151 -8.01 -34.86 -5.43
C ILE A 151 -8.72 -35.07 -6.75
N ASN A 152 -8.13 -35.84 -7.65
CA ASN A 152 -8.85 -36.34 -8.81
C ASN A 152 -9.78 -37.46 -8.35
N LYS A 153 -11.09 -37.19 -8.27
CA LYS A 153 -12.10 -38.14 -7.78
C LYS A 153 -12.22 -39.36 -8.67
N ASN A 154 -12.00 -39.21 -9.98
CA ASN A 154 -12.12 -40.35 -10.93
C ASN A 154 -10.98 -41.34 -10.79
N LEU A 155 -9.78 -40.88 -10.49
CA LEU A 155 -8.58 -41.69 -10.34
C LEU A 155 -8.21 -41.96 -8.88
N ASN A 156 -8.91 -41.38 -7.92
CA ASN A 156 -8.59 -41.36 -6.49
C ASN A 156 -7.11 -41.04 -6.20
N ARG A 157 -6.54 -40.09 -7.00
CA ARG A 157 -5.14 -39.66 -6.87
C ARG A 157 -5.06 -38.25 -6.33
N LYS A 158 -4.14 -38.06 -5.39
CA LYS A 158 -3.82 -36.73 -4.85
C LYS A 158 -2.84 -36.00 -5.75
N ALA A 159 -2.98 -34.68 -5.83
CA ALA A 159 -2.02 -33.80 -6.44
C ALA A 159 -1.99 -32.47 -5.68
N VAL A 160 -1.01 -31.65 -5.97
CA VAL A 160 -0.82 -30.34 -5.35
C VAL A 160 -0.69 -29.29 -6.45
N ILE A 161 -1.60 -28.34 -6.45
CA ILE A 161 -1.51 -27.17 -7.32
C ILE A 161 -0.68 -26.12 -6.61
N CYS A 162 0.37 -25.63 -7.26
CA CYS A 162 1.32 -24.69 -6.72
C CYS A 162 1.36 -23.41 -7.57
N ALA A 163 1.46 -22.27 -6.90
CA ALA A 163 1.72 -20.98 -7.50
C ALA A 163 3.04 -20.43 -6.96
N ARG A 164 3.96 -20.08 -7.86
CA ARG A 164 5.21 -19.39 -7.56
C ARG A 164 5.01 -17.89 -7.68
N VAL A 165 5.46 -17.14 -6.69
CA VAL A 165 5.42 -15.68 -6.65
C VAL A 165 6.81 -15.16 -6.33
N PRO A 166 7.44 -14.33 -7.17
CA PRO A 166 8.69 -13.66 -6.84
C PRO A 166 8.52 -12.80 -5.57
N ASN A 167 9.50 -12.83 -4.70
CA ASN A 167 9.42 -12.16 -3.40
C ASN A 167 9.29 -10.63 -3.54
N ASP A 168 9.85 -10.05 -4.58
CA ASP A 168 9.80 -8.61 -4.86
C ASP A 168 8.38 -8.05 -5.10
N VAL A 169 7.42 -8.90 -5.49
CA VAL A 169 5.99 -8.49 -5.54
C VAL A 169 5.52 -8.00 -4.17
N MET A 170 5.90 -8.71 -3.11
CA MET A 170 5.59 -8.31 -1.73
C MET A 170 6.32 -7.01 -1.35
N SER A 171 7.58 -6.87 -1.79
CA SER A 171 8.36 -5.65 -1.57
C SER A 171 7.71 -4.42 -2.23
N ASP A 172 7.19 -4.55 -3.45
CA ASP A 172 6.50 -3.46 -4.14
C ASP A 172 5.22 -3.01 -3.40
N ILE A 173 4.47 -3.94 -2.82
CA ILE A 173 3.29 -3.62 -1.99
C ILE A 173 3.68 -2.78 -0.77
N LEU A 174 4.82 -3.10 -0.16
CA LEU A 174 5.31 -2.35 1.00
C LEU A 174 5.86 -0.98 0.63
N GLN A 175 6.53 -0.89 -0.52
CA GLN A 175 7.25 0.31 -0.96
C GLN A 175 6.43 1.19 -1.92
N GLU A 176 5.12 0.97 -2.04
CA GLU A 176 4.25 1.80 -2.88
C GLU A 176 4.54 3.29 -2.66
N GLU A 177 5.28 3.89 -3.61
CA GLU A 177 5.96 5.19 -3.46
C GLU A 177 5.01 6.34 -3.16
N ASP A 178 3.87 6.40 -3.86
CA ASP A 178 2.88 7.46 -3.71
C ASP A 178 2.23 7.50 -2.33
N THR A 179 2.37 6.45 -1.55
CA THR A 179 1.72 6.33 -0.24
C THR A 179 2.63 6.69 0.93
N HIS A 180 3.92 6.93 0.69
CA HIS A 180 4.85 7.34 1.74
C HIS A 180 4.54 8.75 2.25
N ILE A 181 4.29 8.86 3.56
CA ILE A 181 4.07 10.14 4.24
C ILE A 181 5.39 10.88 4.41
N TYR A 182 6.45 10.15 4.77
CA TYR A 182 7.81 10.67 4.87
C TYR A 182 8.52 10.37 3.55
N LYS A 183 8.56 11.36 2.64
CA LYS A 183 9.02 11.15 1.27
C LYS A 183 10.53 11.07 1.14
N GLU A 184 11.26 11.73 2.06
CA GLU A 184 12.72 11.81 2.01
C GLU A 184 13.38 10.56 2.64
N SER A 185 12.75 9.97 3.67
CA SER A 185 13.37 8.92 4.47
C SER A 185 12.46 7.78 4.91
N GLY A 186 11.16 7.86 4.57
CA GLY A 186 10.22 6.81 4.94
C GLY A 186 10.57 5.49 4.29
N ASP A 187 10.66 4.43 5.08
CA ASP A 187 10.95 3.07 4.64
C ASP A 187 10.01 2.06 5.32
N ASN A 188 9.66 1.00 4.61
CA ASN A 188 8.85 -0.08 5.13
C ASN A 188 9.51 -1.40 4.75
N TYR A 189 9.80 -2.25 5.70
CA TYR A 189 10.45 -3.51 5.41
C TYR A 189 9.94 -4.66 6.29
N LEU A 190 10.08 -5.86 5.78
CA LEU A 190 9.78 -7.09 6.50
C LEU A 190 11.07 -7.75 6.98
N PHE A 191 10.96 -8.41 8.11
CA PHE A 191 12.05 -9.19 8.68
C PHE A 191 11.51 -10.45 9.37
N MET A 192 12.37 -11.44 9.50
CA MET A 192 12.02 -12.70 10.15
C MET A 192 11.98 -12.53 11.67
N ILE A 193 10.89 -12.96 12.30
CA ILE A 193 10.79 -13.07 13.76
C ILE A 193 11.01 -14.51 14.19
N LYS A 194 10.23 -15.43 13.63
CA LYS A 194 10.31 -16.85 13.91
C LYS A 194 10.32 -17.63 12.60
N SER A 195 11.29 -18.52 12.45
CA SER A 195 11.45 -19.32 11.26
C SER A 195 11.64 -20.79 11.62
N ASN A 196 11.02 -21.69 10.85
CA ASN A 196 11.26 -23.12 10.89
C ASN A 196 12.35 -23.58 9.88
N ARG A 197 12.96 -22.64 9.13
CA ARG A 197 13.93 -22.89 8.05
C ARG A 197 15.34 -22.43 8.38
N ASN A 198 15.65 -22.23 9.65
CA ASN A 198 16.93 -21.73 10.15
C ASN A 198 17.33 -20.32 9.64
N ILE A 199 16.36 -19.53 9.15
CA ILE A 199 16.61 -18.12 8.87
C ILE A 199 16.74 -17.38 10.20
N LYS A 200 17.85 -16.67 10.37
CA LYS A 200 18.14 -15.94 11.61
C LYS A 200 17.07 -14.87 11.85
N SER A 201 16.61 -14.77 13.09
CA SER A 201 15.72 -13.69 13.50
C SER A 201 16.37 -12.32 13.28
N GLY A 202 15.59 -11.36 12.77
CA GLY A 202 16.07 -10.05 12.36
C GLY A 202 16.62 -9.99 10.93
N THR A 203 16.63 -11.10 10.17
CA THR A 203 17.00 -11.12 8.76
C THR A 203 15.90 -10.43 7.92
N ALA A 204 16.29 -9.52 7.04
CA ALA A 204 15.40 -8.87 6.08
C ALA A 204 14.82 -9.90 5.11
N ILE A 205 13.53 -9.78 4.81
CA ILE A 205 12.83 -10.61 3.83
C ILE A 205 12.07 -9.78 2.80
N SER A 206 12.32 -8.50 2.77
CA SER A 206 11.82 -7.58 1.76
C SER A 206 12.86 -6.51 1.45
N ARG A 207 12.80 -5.99 0.24
CA ARG A 207 13.66 -4.90 -0.24
C ARG A 207 13.40 -3.62 0.54
N SER A 208 14.47 -2.88 0.87
CA SER A 208 14.37 -1.51 1.36
C SER A 208 14.10 -0.54 0.21
N ARG A 209 13.36 0.55 0.49
CA ARG A 209 13.13 1.65 -0.44
C ARG A 209 14.44 2.28 -0.93
N PHE A 210 15.47 2.32 -0.11
CA PHE A 210 16.78 2.88 -0.45
C PHE A 210 17.59 2.02 -1.43
N GLU A 211 17.14 0.81 -1.72
CA GLU A 211 17.69 -0.04 -2.77
C GLU A 211 17.05 0.24 -4.13
N ASP A 212 15.92 0.94 -4.17
CA ASP A 212 15.20 1.28 -5.38
C ASP A 212 15.78 2.53 -6.04
N LYS A 213 16.26 2.39 -7.28
CA LYS A 213 16.80 3.50 -8.06
C LYS A 213 15.78 4.60 -8.35
N THR A 214 14.51 4.24 -8.42
CA THR A 214 13.42 5.19 -8.66
C THR A 214 13.29 6.17 -7.50
N PHE A 215 13.39 5.68 -6.27
CA PHE A 215 13.33 6.51 -5.08
C PHE A 215 14.57 7.37 -4.88
N THR A 216 15.75 6.76 -5.05
CA THR A 216 17.03 7.43 -4.77
C THR A 216 17.51 8.33 -5.91
N GLY A 217 16.80 8.39 -7.03
CA GLY A 217 17.22 9.13 -8.22
C GLY A 217 18.46 8.54 -8.90
N GLY A 218 18.76 7.27 -8.64
CA GLY A 218 19.94 6.56 -9.13
C GLY A 218 20.93 6.16 -8.05
N ASP A 219 20.89 6.80 -6.87
CA ASP A 219 21.67 6.40 -5.71
C ASP A 219 20.90 5.36 -4.91
N ASN A 220 21.45 4.17 -4.73
CA ASN A 220 20.89 3.14 -3.86
C ASN A 220 21.98 2.49 -3.01
N LEU A 221 21.60 1.57 -2.11
CA LEU A 221 22.57 0.94 -1.21
C LEU A 221 23.61 0.09 -1.95
N LYS A 222 23.34 -0.39 -3.16
CA LYS A 222 24.32 -1.10 -4.00
C LYS A 222 25.42 -0.17 -4.49
N ASP A 223 25.06 1.06 -4.86
CA ASP A 223 25.98 2.10 -5.32
C ASP A 223 26.64 2.81 -4.11
N GLY A 224 26.06 2.67 -2.93
CA GLY A 224 26.48 3.24 -1.67
C GLY A 224 25.84 4.60 -1.37
N ILE A 225 25.31 4.74 -0.18
CA ILE A 225 24.71 5.99 0.33
C ILE A 225 25.67 6.64 1.31
N LYS A 226 26.03 7.90 1.06
CA LYS A 226 26.88 8.70 1.96
C LYS A 226 26.11 9.10 3.20
N THR A 227 26.56 8.66 4.35
CA THR A 227 26.02 9.06 5.63
C THR A 227 26.87 10.14 6.27
N LYS A 228 26.27 10.97 7.12
CA LYS A 228 26.99 12.07 7.81
C LYS A 228 28.02 11.59 8.81
N LYS A 229 27.82 10.39 9.39
CA LYS A 229 28.64 9.91 10.54
C LYS A 229 29.52 8.71 10.20
N TRP A 230 29.09 7.86 9.29
CA TRP A 230 29.66 6.53 9.10
C TRP A 230 30.27 6.30 7.70
N GLY A 231 30.38 7.37 6.91
CA GLY A 231 30.86 7.28 5.54
C GLY A 231 29.84 6.70 4.58
N THR A 232 30.30 5.96 3.58
CA THR A 232 29.42 5.34 2.57
C THR A 232 28.99 3.95 3.06
N VAL A 233 27.68 3.75 3.23
CA VAL A 233 27.06 2.44 3.48
C VAL A 233 26.64 1.84 2.15
N GLN A 234 27.00 0.58 1.91
CA GLN A 234 26.78 -0.11 0.64
C GLN A 234 26.29 -1.54 0.88
N ILE A 235 25.27 -1.97 0.12
CA ILE A 235 24.84 -3.35 0.00
C ILE A 235 25.33 -3.88 -1.35
N LYS A 236 26.19 -4.89 -1.34
CA LYS A 236 26.84 -5.41 -2.54
C LYS A 236 25.91 -6.31 -3.37
N LYS A 237 25.05 -7.08 -2.71
CA LYS A 237 24.07 -7.96 -3.34
C LYS A 237 22.68 -7.58 -2.89
N HIS A 238 21.71 -7.74 -3.77
CA HIS A 238 20.30 -7.52 -3.46
C HIS A 238 19.65 -8.89 -3.27
N THR A 239 19.79 -9.43 -2.05
CA THR A 239 19.04 -10.59 -1.59
C THR A 239 18.45 -10.28 -0.23
N GLU A 240 17.22 -10.69 -0.01
CA GLU A 240 16.47 -10.43 1.21
C GLU A 240 17.13 -11.05 2.45
N PHE A 241 17.99 -12.05 2.27
CA PHE A 241 18.67 -12.72 3.40
C PHE A 241 20.07 -12.17 3.72
N GLU A 242 20.53 -11.14 3.04
CA GLU A 242 21.86 -10.58 3.27
C GLU A 242 21.91 -9.61 4.44
N ILE A 243 20.77 -8.99 4.76
CA ILE A 243 20.70 -7.97 5.79
C ILE A 243 20.10 -8.57 7.04
N VAL A 244 20.90 -8.63 8.11
CA VAL A 244 20.38 -8.79 9.47
C VAL A 244 20.35 -7.39 10.07
N PHE A 245 19.18 -6.93 10.50
CA PHE A 245 19.03 -5.59 11.04
C PHE A 245 19.73 -5.46 12.38
N ASN A 246 21.02 -5.17 12.34
CA ASN A 246 21.82 -4.89 13.52
C ASN A 246 22.09 -3.39 13.63
N ASP A 247 22.16 -2.90 14.86
CA ASP A 247 22.75 -1.59 15.16
C ASP A 247 24.25 -1.65 14.79
N PRO A 248 24.70 -0.83 13.85
CA PRO A 248 26.08 -0.89 13.38
C PRO A 248 27.11 -0.49 14.44
N ALA A 249 26.70 0.26 15.47
CA ALA A 249 27.60 0.71 16.53
C ALA A 249 27.84 -0.38 17.58
N THR A 250 26.84 -1.21 17.86
CA THR A 250 26.89 -2.22 18.92
C THR A 250 26.95 -3.65 18.40
N GLY A 251 26.59 -3.88 17.12
CA GLY A 251 26.43 -5.20 16.53
C GLY A 251 25.23 -5.99 17.07
N ALA A 252 24.46 -5.40 17.99
CA ALA A 252 23.23 -6.00 18.50
C ALA A 252 22.08 -5.82 17.50
N LEU A 253 20.97 -6.56 17.69
CA LEU A 253 19.78 -6.34 16.88
C LEU A 253 19.31 -4.90 17.00
N HIS A 254 18.89 -4.35 15.88
CA HIS A 254 18.23 -3.07 15.77
C HIS A 254 17.11 -2.94 16.80
N PRO A 255 17.08 -1.91 17.65
CA PRO A 255 16.19 -1.85 18.80
C PRO A 255 14.70 -1.92 18.45
N GLY A 256 14.30 -1.38 17.30
CA GLY A 256 12.92 -1.48 16.81
C GLY A 256 12.54 -2.91 16.43
N VAL A 257 13.44 -3.62 15.75
CA VAL A 257 13.29 -5.04 15.39
C VAL A 257 13.23 -5.90 16.65
N GLU A 258 14.19 -5.73 17.58
CA GLU A 258 14.24 -6.48 18.82
C GLU A 258 12.98 -6.31 19.68
N LYS A 259 12.51 -5.07 19.85
CA LYS A 259 11.28 -4.78 20.61
C LYS A 259 10.04 -5.36 19.92
N THR A 260 9.98 -5.30 18.59
CA THR A 260 8.88 -5.91 17.83
C THR A 260 8.86 -7.43 18.02
N MET A 261 10.03 -8.07 18.02
CA MET A 261 10.14 -9.52 18.25
C MET A 261 9.69 -9.90 19.66
N LYS A 262 10.11 -9.13 20.66
CA LYS A 262 9.79 -9.43 22.08
C LYS A 262 8.34 -9.16 22.44
N ASN A 263 7.76 -8.06 21.93
CA ASN A 263 6.48 -7.54 22.38
C ASN A 263 5.37 -7.62 21.32
N SER A 264 5.65 -8.24 20.15
CA SER A 264 4.76 -8.27 18.97
C SER A 264 4.47 -6.88 18.37
N GLN A 265 5.03 -5.84 18.94
CA GLN A 265 4.92 -4.45 18.48
C GLN A 265 6.03 -3.57 19.05
N ASN A 266 6.36 -2.52 18.33
CA ASN A 266 7.22 -1.43 18.77
C ASN A 266 6.62 -0.10 18.32
N LEU A 267 6.71 0.92 19.16
CA LEU A 267 6.40 2.30 18.79
C LEU A 267 7.42 3.21 19.46
N ASP A 268 8.40 3.67 18.71
CA ASP A 268 9.46 4.53 19.22
C ASP A 268 9.78 5.60 18.17
N ILE A 269 9.34 6.83 18.44
CA ILE A 269 9.55 7.97 17.54
C ILE A 269 10.43 9.06 18.17
N TRP A 270 10.87 8.86 19.41
CA TRP A 270 11.85 9.67 20.12
C TRP A 270 12.30 8.99 21.43
N PRO A 271 13.59 8.85 21.67
CA PRO A 271 14.74 9.39 20.91
C PRO A 271 15.01 8.67 19.58
N GLY A 272 14.34 7.55 19.31
CA GLY A 272 14.62 6.69 18.17
C GLY A 272 15.85 5.82 18.40
N TYR A 273 16.34 5.22 17.34
CA TYR A 273 17.47 4.29 17.31
C TYR A 273 18.19 4.40 15.95
N PRO A 274 19.47 4.04 15.86
CA PRO A 274 20.18 4.03 14.58
C PRO A 274 19.70 2.86 13.71
N ASP A 275 19.48 3.13 12.43
CA ASP A 275 19.23 2.10 11.43
C ASP A 275 20.53 1.56 10.83
N TYR A 276 20.42 0.64 9.86
CA TYR A 276 21.58 0.06 9.16
C TYR A 276 22.38 1.08 8.33
N ARG A 277 21.83 2.27 8.06
CA ARG A 277 22.52 3.42 7.45
C ARG A 277 23.22 4.29 8.49
N HIS A 278 23.21 3.93 9.77
CA HIS A 278 23.69 4.72 10.90
C HIS A 278 22.97 6.08 11.09
N ILE A 279 21.73 6.18 10.64
CA ILE A 279 20.88 7.36 10.80
C ILE A 279 19.88 7.08 11.92
N MET A 280 19.62 8.11 12.76
CA MET A 280 18.59 7.99 13.80
C MET A 280 17.21 7.99 13.17
N VAL A 281 16.48 6.89 13.34
CA VAL A 281 15.11 6.70 12.85
C VAL A 281 14.13 6.52 14.00
N GLY A 282 12.87 6.74 13.70
CA GLY A 282 11.76 6.40 14.58
C GLY A 282 10.64 5.78 13.78
N GLY A 283 9.88 4.89 14.41
CA GLY A 283 8.86 4.16 13.67
C GLY A 283 7.95 3.28 14.52
N GLN A 284 7.18 2.47 13.81
CA GLN A 284 6.28 1.45 14.34
C GLN A 284 6.62 0.09 13.75
N GLY A 285 6.82 -0.88 14.64
CA GLY A 285 6.93 -2.29 14.30
C GLY A 285 5.64 -3.04 14.67
N VAL A 286 5.22 -3.99 13.85
CA VAL A 286 4.08 -4.90 14.11
C VAL A 286 4.38 -6.30 13.59
N THR A 287 3.71 -7.31 14.12
CA THR A 287 3.85 -8.70 13.65
C THR A 287 2.84 -9.04 12.57
N ILE A 288 3.25 -9.92 11.66
CA ILE A 288 2.42 -10.50 10.60
C ILE A 288 2.58 -12.03 10.65
N ASN A 289 1.46 -12.73 10.61
CA ASN A 289 1.43 -14.18 10.45
C ASN A 289 0.82 -14.49 9.07
N PRO A 290 1.62 -14.88 8.08
CA PRO A 290 1.09 -15.23 6.76
C PRO A 290 0.12 -16.42 6.87
N PRO A 291 -1.04 -16.38 6.17
CA PRO A 291 -1.99 -17.49 6.18
C PRO A 291 -1.34 -18.79 5.68
N HIS A 292 -1.65 -19.89 6.34
CA HIS A 292 -1.14 -21.23 5.98
C HIS A 292 0.39 -21.31 5.96
N SER A 293 1.05 -20.59 6.86
CA SER A 293 2.50 -20.62 7.07
C SER A 293 2.82 -20.83 8.53
N ASP A 294 3.94 -21.50 8.81
CA ASP A 294 4.47 -21.68 10.18
C ASP A 294 5.41 -20.55 10.60
N GLU A 295 5.56 -19.53 9.74
CA GLU A 295 6.47 -18.42 9.91
C GLU A 295 5.77 -17.24 10.60
N THR A 296 6.56 -16.44 11.31
CA THR A 296 6.10 -15.14 11.83
C THR A 296 7.06 -14.07 11.36
N TRP A 297 6.52 -13.04 10.75
CA TRP A 297 7.27 -11.90 10.24
C TRP A 297 7.02 -10.65 11.07
N GLY A 298 8.00 -9.75 11.08
CA GLY A 298 7.84 -8.40 11.56
C GLY A 298 7.75 -7.44 10.38
N LEU A 299 6.91 -6.45 10.49
CA LEU A 299 6.85 -5.30 9.60
C LEU A 299 7.30 -4.08 10.37
N MET A 300 8.33 -3.40 9.89
CA MET A 300 8.78 -2.12 10.40
C MET A 300 8.45 -1.02 9.40
N CYS A 301 7.93 0.09 9.92
CA CYS A 301 7.71 1.33 9.17
C CYS A 301 8.44 2.44 9.90
N GLU A 302 9.42 3.05 9.25
CA GLU A 302 10.36 4.00 9.86
C GLU A 302 10.53 5.25 9.01
N ALA A 303 11.07 6.29 9.64
CA ALA A 303 11.58 7.47 8.97
C ALA A 303 12.66 8.13 9.83
N ASP A 304 13.50 8.95 9.22
CA ASP A 304 14.54 9.69 9.91
C ASP A 304 13.93 10.65 10.94
N ILE A 305 14.48 10.65 12.16
CA ILE A 305 14.07 11.59 13.22
C ILE A 305 14.17 13.05 12.73
N GLU A 306 15.13 13.34 11.86
CA GLU A 306 15.30 14.67 11.28
C GLU A 306 14.07 15.05 10.42
N GLU A 307 13.53 14.13 9.61
CA GLU A 307 12.32 14.38 8.81
C GLU A 307 11.06 14.41 9.66
N ILE A 308 10.91 13.50 10.62
CA ILE A 308 9.75 13.44 11.53
C ILE A 308 9.56 14.76 12.25
N TYR A 309 10.66 15.35 12.77
CA TYR A 309 10.62 16.60 13.54
C TYR A 309 11.04 17.84 12.73
N LYS A 310 11.06 17.77 11.39
CA LYS A 310 11.41 18.89 10.50
C LYS A 310 10.34 20.00 10.49
N PHE A 311 9.18 19.73 11.06
CA PHE A 311 8.04 20.64 11.08
C PHE A 311 8.36 21.99 11.72
N ARG A 312 7.88 23.08 11.10
CA ARG A 312 7.97 24.46 11.60
C ARG A 312 6.62 25.11 11.40
N THR A 313 6.01 25.51 12.52
CA THR A 313 4.72 26.19 12.43
C THR A 313 4.81 27.39 11.52
N VAL A 314 3.71 27.66 10.84
CA VAL A 314 3.60 28.83 9.98
C VAL A 314 3.81 30.10 10.81
N ASP A 315 3.24 30.17 12.02
CA ASP A 315 3.41 31.29 12.95
C ASP A 315 4.90 31.58 13.21
N PHE A 316 5.69 30.55 13.48
CA PHE A 316 7.14 30.69 13.69
C PHE A 316 7.85 31.24 12.45
N LYS A 317 7.50 30.73 11.26
CA LYS A 317 8.09 31.19 10.00
C LYS A 317 7.73 32.64 9.73
N VAL A 318 6.47 33.01 9.93
CA VAL A 318 6.01 34.39 9.72
C VAL A 318 6.67 35.34 10.71
N ALA A 319 6.68 34.97 11.99
CA ALA A 319 7.32 35.81 13.01
C ALA A 319 8.82 36.01 12.73
N LEU A 320 9.52 34.97 12.30
CA LEU A 320 10.94 35.05 11.95
C LEU A 320 11.16 35.96 10.73
N ILE A 321 10.41 35.75 9.64
CA ILE A 321 10.55 36.53 8.41
C ILE A 321 10.18 37.98 8.69
N PHE A 322 9.06 38.21 9.40
CA PHE A 322 8.63 39.56 9.76
C PHE A 322 9.65 40.27 10.64
N GLY A 323 10.20 39.57 11.64
CA GLY A 323 11.26 40.12 12.49
C GLY A 323 12.51 40.54 11.71
N VAL A 324 12.96 39.71 10.77
CA VAL A 324 14.09 40.05 9.89
C VAL A 324 13.77 41.26 9.01
N VAL A 325 12.60 41.31 8.38
CA VAL A 325 12.16 42.39 7.52
C VAL A 325 12.02 43.70 8.33
N TYR A 326 11.47 43.59 9.55
CA TYR A 326 11.38 44.72 10.47
C TYR A 326 12.75 45.31 10.81
N CYS A 327 13.71 44.44 11.22
CA CYS A 327 15.07 44.87 11.53
C CYS A 327 15.76 45.54 10.32
N LEU A 328 15.60 44.99 9.13
CA LEU A 328 16.15 45.54 7.89
C LEU A 328 15.50 46.90 7.56
N GLY A 329 14.19 47.03 7.71
CA GLY A 329 13.46 48.26 7.52
C GLY A 329 13.90 49.35 8.49
N TYR A 330 14.05 49.00 9.77
CA TYR A 330 14.55 49.90 10.78
C TYR A 330 15.99 50.36 10.47
N LEU A 331 16.87 49.45 10.09
CA LEU A 331 18.25 49.77 9.72
C LEU A 331 18.32 50.69 8.48
N ALA A 332 17.46 50.42 7.49
CA ALA A 332 17.36 51.28 6.29
C ALA A 332 16.89 52.68 6.64
N LEU A 333 15.88 52.82 7.46
CA LEU A 333 15.40 54.14 7.91
C LEU A 333 16.43 54.86 8.79
N PHE A 334 17.12 54.14 9.67
CA PHE A 334 18.19 54.72 10.47
C PHE A 334 19.31 55.29 9.60
N THR A 335 19.69 54.57 8.54
CA THR A 335 20.68 55.08 7.58
C THR A 335 20.18 56.27 6.77
N LEU A 336 18.93 56.19 6.27
CA LEU A 336 18.28 57.30 5.53
C LEU A 336 18.16 58.58 6.38
N ASN A 337 17.83 58.44 7.66
CA ASN A 337 17.69 59.57 8.56
C ASN A 337 19.01 60.34 8.79
N LYS A 338 20.15 59.63 8.71
CA LYS A 338 21.47 60.28 8.71
C LYS A 338 21.69 61.22 7.52
N PHE A 339 21.08 60.90 6.38
CA PHE A 339 21.22 61.72 5.15
C PHE A 339 20.16 62.81 5.03
N PHE A 340 18.89 62.51 5.38
CA PHE A 340 17.74 63.37 5.10
C PHE A 340 17.20 64.14 6.33
N LYS A 341 17.64 63.81 7.56
CA LYS A 341 17.19 64.40 8.85
C LYS A 341 15.66 64.57 8.93
N LEU A 342 14.96 63.47 8.65
CA LEU A 342 13.50 63.43 8.72
C LEU A 342 13.01 63.63 10.16
N ASN A 343 11.80 64.18 10.32
CA ASN A 343 11.14 64.30 11.61
C ASN A 343 10.81 62.89 12.15
N ASP A 344 10.96 62.67 13.46
CA ASP A 344 10.74 61.36 14.12
C ASP A 344 9.33 60.85 13.85
N LEU A 345 8.30 61.70 13.90
CA LEU A 345 6.92 61.30 13.55
C LEU A 345 6.79 60.78 12.11
N VAL A 346 7.51 61.39 11.16
CA VAL A 346 7.50 60.92 9.77
C VAL A 346 8.21 59.57 9.62
N ASN A 347 9.33 59.39 10.33
CA ASN A 347 10.04 58.11 10.36
C ASN A 347 9.15 57.00 10.93
N ASP A 348 8.50 57.26 12.05
CA ASP A 348 7.60 56.29 12.70
C ASP A 348 6.42 55.96 11.79
N PHE A 349 5.85 56.94 11.10
CA PHE A 349 4.77 56.69 10.15
C PHE A 349 5.22 55.86 8.94
N ILE A 350 6.40 56.14 8.39
CA ILE A 350 6.98 55.35 7.28
C ILE A 350 7.22 53.91 7.74
N LEU A 351 7.81 53.73 8.93
CA LEU A 351 8.04 52.40 9.48
C LEU A 351 6.74 51.64 9.72
N PHE A 352 5.71 52.33 10.22
CA PHE A 352 4.38 51.73 10.43
C PHE A 352 3.76 51.24 9.11
N ILE A 353 3.75 52.07 8.08
CA ILE A 353 3.24 51.68 6.76
C ILE A 353 4.07 50.52 6.16
N PHE A 354 5.41 50.61 6.26
CA PHE A 354 6.30 49.53 5.80
C PHE A 354 5.98 48.20 6.48
N ASN A 355 5.72 48.21 7.79
CA ASN A 355 5.37 47.01 8.55
C ASN A 355 4.02 46.42 8.13
N ILE A 356 3.00 47.25 7.92
CA ILE A 356 1.69 46.80 7.45
C ILE A 356 1.82 46.15 6.07
N VAL A 357 2.51 46.83 5.14
CA VAL A 357 2.72 46.30 3.78
C VAL A 357 3.52 45.02 3.80
N SER A 358 4.59 44.94 4.60
CA SER A 358 5.43 43.77 4.74
C SER A 358 4.63 42.59 5.28
N LEU A 359 3.84 42.82 6.35
CA LEU A 359 2.99 41.78 6.95
C LEU A 359 1.97 41.26 5.93
N PHE A 360 1.34 42.15 5.19
CA PHE A 360 0.38 41.80 4.14
C PHE A 360 1.05 40.94 3.05
N VAL A 361 2.22 41.36 2.55
CA VAL A 361 2.97 40.63 1.52
C VAL A 361 3.41 39.26 2.03
N ILE A 362 3.97 39.17 3.24
CA ILE A 362 4.41 37.93 3.86
C ILE A 362 3.22 36.95 3.99
N THR A 363 2.09 37.44 4.50
CA THR A 363 0.88 36.65 4.68
C THR A 363 0.33 36.16 3.34
N ARG A 364 0.27 37.02 2.35
CA ARG A 364 -0.19 36.68 1.00
C ARG A 364 0.65 35.58 0.36
N VAL A 365 2.00 35.74 0.41
CA VAL A 365 2.93 34.83 -0.27
C VAL A 365 3.07 33.48 0.48
N LYS A 366 3.13 33.52 1.82
CA LYS A 366 3.43 32.33 2.61
C LYS A 366 2.20 31.54 3.03
N PHE A 367 1.01 32.14 3.03
CA PHE A 367 -0.24 31.53 3.45
C PHE A 367 -1.28 31.48 2.36
N THR A 368 -1.71 32.68 1.92
CA THR A 368 -2.90 32.75 1.08
C THR A 368 -2.69 32.08 -0.26
N ALA A 369 -1.58 32.36 -0.95
CA ALA A 369 -1.31 31.77 -2.26
C ALA A 369 -1.14 30.25 -2.25
N PRO A 370 -0.41 29.61 -1.31
CA PRO A 370 -0.38 28.16 -1.21
C PRO A 370 -1.75 27.54 -0.88
N LEU A 371 -2.53 28.20 -0.03
CA LEU A 371 -3.86 27.73 0.34
C LEU A 371 -4.84 27.84 -0.83
N GLU A 372 -4.84 28.96 -1.56
CA GLU A 372 -5.63 29.14 -2.78
C GLU A 372 -5.30 28.08 -3.84
N LYS A 373 -4.01 27.75 -4.01
CA LYS A 373 -3.58 26.69 -4.91
C LYS A 373 -4.13 25.32 -4.48
N THR A 374 -4.12 25.04 -3.17
CA THR A 374 -4.68 23.80 -2.62
C THR A 374 -6.18 23.74 -2.84
N ILE A 375 -6.90 24.87 -2.58
CA ILE A 375 -8.34 24.98 -2.82
C ILE A 375 -8.66 24.79 -4.30
N GLY A 376 -7.87 25.37 -5.22
CA GLY A 376 -8.06 25.21 -6.65
C GLY A 376 -8.00 23.73 -7.09
N ILE A 377 -7.03 22.97 -6.60
CA ILE A 377 -6.93 21.54 -6.90
C ILE A 377 -8.10 20.76 -6.28
N LEU A 378 -8.51 21.13 -5.06
CA LEU A 378 -9.71 20.56 -4.42
C LEU A 378 -10.97 20.78 -5.24
N LEU A 379 -11.14 22.01 -5.75
CA LEU A 379 -12.27 22.40 -6.58
C LEU A 379 -12.28 21.62 -7.91
N ASP A 380 -11.12 21.52 -8.55
CA ASP A 380 -10.95 20.76 -9.78
C ASP A 380 -11.30 19.27 -9.61
N ILE A 381 -10.97 18.68 -8.45
CA ILE A 381 -11.34 17.30 -8.14
C ILE A 381 -12.82 17.16 -7.78
N ALA A 382 -13.38 18.15 -7.07
CA ALA A 382 -14.75 18.10 -6.58
C ALA A 382 -15.79 18.41 -7.66
N GLU A 383 -15.50 19.38 -8.53
CA GLU A 383 -16.43 19.87 -9.56
C GLU A 383 -15.98 19.53 -10.99
N GLY A 384 -14.71 19.23 -11.21
CA GLY A 384 -14.24 18.61 -12.44
C GLY A 384 -14.50 17.12 -12.42
N GLU A 385 -14.57 16.44 -13.52
CA GLU A 385 -14.91 15.01 -13.71
C GLU A 385 -14.32 13.98 -12.70
N GLY A 386 -13.93 14.44 -11.48
CA GLY A 386 -13.38 13.61 -10.41
C GLY A 386 -11.97 13.10 -10.69
N ASP A 387 -11.15 13.86 -11.41
CA ASP A 387 -9.77 13.47 -11.73
C ASP A 387 -8.91 13.30 -10.47
N LEU A 388 -8.85 12.07 -9.99
CA LEU A 388 -8.05 11.67 -8.82
C LEU A 388 -6.55 11.53 -9.11
N THR A 389 -6.08 11.86 -10.31
CA THR A 389 -4.64 11.85 -10.62
C THR A 389 -3.94 13.13 -10.15
N LYS A 390 -4.68 14.22 -9.96
CA LYS A 390 -4.15 15.49 -9.51
C LYS A 390 -3.64 15.42 -8.08
N ARG A 391 -2.51 16.08 -7.82
CA ARG A 391 -1.86 16.14 -6.50
C ARG A 391 -1.53 17.56 -6.11
N VAL A 392 -1.67 17.86 -4.82
CA VAL A 392 -1.17 19.11 -4.23
C VAL A 392 0.33 18.99 -4.04
N ASN A 393 1.08 19.95 -4.57
CA ASN A 393 2.53 19.96 -4.37
C ASN A 393 2.87 20.29 -2.91
N ILE A 394 3.60 19.40 -2.27
CA ILE A 394 4.06 19.52 -0.89
C ILE A 394 5.36 20.32 -0.90
N SER A 395 5.25 21.64 -0.81
CA SER A 395 6.43 22.53 -0.87
C SER A 395 6.89 23.05 0.50
N SER A 396 6.12 22.81 1.56
CA SER A 396 6.45 23.35 2.89
C SER A 396 6.38 22.28 4.00
N HIS A 397 7.13 22.52 5.08
CA HIS A 397 7.15 21.67 6.27
C HIS A 397 6.43 22.39 7.43
N ASP A 398 5.18 22.78 7.19
CA ASP A 398 4.28 23.47 8.10
C ASP A 398 2.85 22.93 7.97
N GLU A 399 1.88 23.61 8.59
CA GLU A 399 0.47 23.21 8.58
C GLU A 399 -0.10 23.10 7.16
N ILE A 400 0.36 23.92 6.23
CA ILE A 400 -0.10 23.89 4.82
C ILE A 400 0.48 22.67 4.12
N GLY A 401 1.77 22.39 4.32
CA GLY A 401 2.40 21.18 3.81
C GLY A 401 1.80 19.92 4.42
N GLU A 402 1.45 19.94 5.70
CA GLU A 402 0.77 18.83 6.36
C GLU A 402 -0.64 18.62 5.79
N LEU A 403 -1.41 19.69 5.59
CA LEU A 403 -2.71 19.61 4.92
C LEU A 403 -2.58 18.98 3.53
N SER A 404 -1.60 19.42 2.75
CA SER A 404 -1.34 18.88 1.41
C SER A 404 -0.98 17.40 1.44
N LYS A 405 -0.17 16.95 2.41
CA LYS A 405 0.17 15.54 2.62
C LYS A 405 -1.07 14.70 2.90
N TRP A 406 -1.89 15.12 3.84
CA TRP A 406 -3.10 14.39 4.23
C TRP A 406 -4.15 14.38 3.12
N PHE A 407 -4.25 15.47 2.37
CA PHE A 407 -5.10 15.52 1.21
C PHE A 407 -4.65 14.52 0.13
N ASN A 408 -3.38 14.53 -0.25
CA ASN A 408 -2.85 13.56 -1.21
C ASN A 408 -3.06 12.12 -0.73
N LYS A 409 -2.89 11.85 0.56
CA LYS A 409 -3.18 10.54 1.16
C LYS A 409 -4.65 10.16 1.04
N PHE A 410 -5.56 11.13 1.27
CA PHE A 410 -6.99 10.91 1.08
C PHE A 410 -7.31 10.55 -0.38
N ILE A 411 -6.77 11.29 -1.34
CA ILE A 411 -6.96 11.00 -2.78
C ILE A 411 -6.41 9.62 -3.15
N ASN A 412 -5.23 9.25 -2.65
CA ASN A 412 -4.67 7.91 -2.89
C ASN A 412 -5.59 6.81 -2.35
N ASN A 413 -6.15 7.01 -1.15
CA ASN A 413 -7.11 6.06 -0.60
C ASN A 413 -8.38 5.95 -1.47
N GLN A 414 -8.90 7.07 -1.97
CA GLN A 414 -10.05 7.07 -2.89
C GLN A 414 -9.73 6.33 -4.19
N MET A 415 -8.56 6.61 -4.78
CA MET A 415 -8.10 5.92 -6.00
C MET A 415 -7.97 4.41 -5.78
N THR A 416 -7.48 3.98 -4.62
CA THR A 416 -7.41 2.56 -4.26
C THR A 416 -8.79 1.93 -4.18
N VAL A 417 -9.78 2.63 -3.62
CA VAL A 417 -11.18 2.16 -3.57
C VAL A 417 -11.75 2.02 -4.98
N ILE A 418 -11.55 3.03 -5.84
CA ILE A 418 -12.03 2.99 -7.22
C ILE A 418 -11.40 1.84 -8.00
N ARG A 419 -10.08 1.64 -7.90
CA ARG A 419 -9.40 0.50 -8.55
C ARG A 419 -9.94 -0.85 -8.09
N ARG A 420 -10.32 -0.97 -6.82
CA ARG A 420 -10.97 -2.19 -6.30
C ARG A 420 -12.37 -2.37 -6.88
N ILE A 421 -13.13 -1.29 -7.03
CA ILE A 421 -14.45 -1.31 -7.66
C ILE A 421 -14.32 -1.69 -9.14
N GLU A 422 -13.36 -1.11 -9.88
CA GLU A 422 -13.08 -1.47 -11.26
C GLU A 422 -12.70 -2.95 -11.40
N LYS A 423 -11.82 -3.44 -10.54
CA LYS A 423 -11.45 -4.87 -10.51
C LYS A 423 -12.69 -5.73 -10.27
N ALA A 424 -13.46 -5.44 -9.24
CA ALA A 424 -14.68 -6.19 -8.92
C ALA A 424 -15.73 -6.12 -10.04
N SER A 425 -15.84 -4.97 -10.72
CA SER A 425 -16.72 -4.80 -11.89
C SER A 425 -16.26 -5.65 -13.07
N ASN A 426 -14.95 -5.65 -13.37
CA ASN A 426 -14.38 -6.48 -14.42
C ASN A 426 -14.53 -7.98 -14.10
N ASP A 427 -14.29 -8.39 -12.86
CA ASP A 427 -14.48 -9.76 -12.41
C ASP A 427 -15.95 -10.18 -12.54
N THR A 428 -16.88 -9.27 -12.22
CA THR A 428 -18.32 -9.46 -12.41
C THR A 428 -18.69 -9.57 -13.88
N GLN A 429 -18.11 -8.74 -14.73
CA GLN A 429 -18.36 -8.77 -16.17
C GLN A 429 -17.84 -10.07 -16.79
N ASN A 430 -16.65 -10.50 -16.40
CA ASN A 430 -16.07 -11.79 -16.83
C ASN A 430 -16.92 -12.97 -16.37
N SER A 431 -17.42 -12.91 -15.14
CA SER A 431 -18.34 -13.93 -14.60
C SER A 431 -19.68 -13.93 -15.37
N SER A 432 -20.16 -12.75 -15.78
CA SER A 432 -21.38 -12.62 -16.58
C SER A 432 -21.19 -13.17 -18.00
N HIS A 433 -20.02 -12.94 -18.63
CA HIS A 433 -19.68 -13.56 -19.92
C HIS A 433 -19.58 -15.08 -19.80
N TYR A 434 -18.89 -15.58 -18.77
CA TYR A 434 -18.80 -17.02 -18.53
C TYR A 434 -20.18 -17.65 -18.32
N LEU A 435 -21.07 -16.97 -17.60
CA LEU A 435 -22.47 -17.42 -17.43
C LEU A 435 -23.26 -17.38 -18.75
N SER A 436 -22.98 -16.39 -19.62
CA SER A 436 -23.59 -16.30 -20.95
C SER A 436 -23.13 -17.44 -21.85
N ASP A 437 -21.83 -17.74 -21.85
CA ASP A 437 -21.24 -18.84 -22.63
C ASP A 437 -21.75 -20.18 -22.12
N LEU A 438 -21.82 -20.35 -20.80
CA LEU A 438 -22.42 -21.53 -20.18
C LEU A 438 -23.91 -21.68 -20.51
N ALA A 439 -24.65 -20.57 -20.58
CA ALA A 439 -26.06 -20.57 -21.01
C ALA A 439 -26.20 -20.96 -22.48
N GLU A 440 -25.22 -20.61 -23.34
CA GLU A 440 -25.19 -21.00 -24.75
C GLU A 440 -24.83 -22.48 -24.92
N ASP A 441 -23.86 -22.99 -24.15
CA ASP A 441 -23.52 -24.40 -24.09
C ASP A 441 -24.67 -25.26 -23.54
N VAL A 442 -25.36 -24.74 -22.51
CA VAL A 442 -26.58 -25.37 -21.98
C VAL A 442 -27.68 -25.40 -23.06
N LYS A 443 -27.85 -24.29 -23.80
CA LYS A 443 -28.81 -24.21 -24.92
C LYS A 443 -28.46 -25.22 -26.03
N TYR A 444 -27.20 -25.38 -26.35
CA TYR A 444 -26.72 -26.38 -27.32
C TYR A 444 -26.97 -27.81 -26.81
N SER A 445 -26.68 -28.05 -25.53
CA SER A 445 -26.92 -29.33 -24.86
C SER A 445 -28.44 -29.67 -24.81
N VAL A 446 -29.29 -28.67 -24.51
CA VAL A 446 -30.75 -28.82 -24.54
C VAL A 446 -31.26 -29.13 -25.96
N GLY A 447 -30.67 -28.46 -27.00
CA GLY A 447 -30.95 -28.77 -28.40
C GLY A 447 -30.59 -30.19 -28.83
N THR A 448 -29.45 -30.70 -28.29
CA THR A 448 -28.99 -32.08 -28.50
C THR A 448 -29.89 -33.09 -27.76
N ILE A 449 -30.33 -32.72 -26.55
CA ILE A 449 -31.29 -33.51 -25.76
C ILE A 449 -32.67 -33.53 -26.45
N GLU A 450 -33.13 -32.40 -27.00
CA GLU A 450 -34.37 -32.34 -27.76
C GLU A 450 -34.34 -33.25 -28.99
N SER A 451 -33.22 -33.32 -29.71
CA SER A 451 -33.03 -34.27 -30.80
C SER A 451 -33.03 -35.74 -30.35
N SER A 452 -32.44 -35.98 -29.14
CA SER A 452 -32.40 -37.30 -28.48
C SER A 452 -33.77 -37.70 -27.89
N VAL A 453 -34.53 -36.71 -27.38
CA VAL A 453 -35.89 -36.93 -26.83
C VAL A 453 -36.93 -37.26 -27.92
N LYS A 454 -36.75 -36.79 -29.16
CA LYS A 454 -37.56 -37.29 -30.28
C LYS A 454 -37.43 -38.81 -30.44
N THR A 455 -36.35 -39.36 -29.95
CA THR A 455 -36.10 -40.85 -29.92
C THR A 455 -36.65 -41.48 -28.65
N ILE A 456 -36.93 -40.71 -27.61
CA ILE A 456 -37.31 -41.19 -26.27
C ILE A 456 -38.70 -40.66 -25.83
N VAL A 457 -39.67 -40.57 -26.73
CA VAL A 457 -41.03 -40.06 -26.46
C VAL A 457 -41.78 -40.87 -25.37
N LYS A 458 -41.25 -41.96 -24.90
CA LYS A 458 -41.84 -42.75 -23.79
C LYS A 458 -41.46 -42.30 -22.36
N THR A 459 -40.58 -41.31 -22.21
CA THR A 459 -40.13 -40.84 -20.87
C THR A 459 -40.47 -39.38 -20.55
N SER A 460 -41.35 -38.74 -21.30
CA SER A 460 -41.62 -37.28 -21.27
C SER A 460 -42.21 -36.69 -19.94
N SER A 461 -42.73 -37.53 -19.10
CA SER A 461 -43.31 -37.07 -17.81
C SER A 461 -42.23 -36.65 -16.79
N LYS A 462 -41.10 -37.35 -16.80
CA LYS A 462 -40.01 -37.04 -15.84
C LYS A 462 -39.17 -35.81 -16.23
N GLN A 463 -39.28 -35.40 -17.49
CA GLN A 463 -38.48 -34.32 -18.07
C GLN A 463 -39.14 -32.94 -17.89
N SER A 464 -40.47 -32.89 -17.75
CA SER A 464 -41.22 -31.68 -17.44
C SER A 464 -40.86 -31.14 -16.06
N ASP A 465 -40.63 -32.04 -15.09
CA ASP A 465 -40.23 -31.64 -13.72
C ASP A 465 -38.81 -31.04 -13.69
N LEU A 466 -37.90 -31.60 -14.49
CA LEU A 466 -36.54 -31.07 -14.60
C LEU A 466 -36.47 -29.69 -15.29
N PHE A 467 -37.39 -29.45 -16.25
CA PHE A 467 -37.49 -28.16 -16.94
C PHE A 467 -37.96 -27.04 -16.00
N ASN A 468 -38.93 -27.38 -15.13
CA ASN A 468 -39.43 -26.46 -14.13
C ASN A 468 -38.35 -26.12 -13.08
N GLU A 469 -37.54 -27.10 -12.65
CA GLU A 469 -36.42 -26.87 -11.72
C GLU A 469 -35.33 -25.96 -12.32
N THR A 470 -35.09 -26.07 -13.63
CA THR A 470 -34.12 -25.22 -14.34
C THR A 470 -34.64 -23.77 -14.46
N GLN A 471 -35.93 -23.58 -14.67
CA GLN A 471 -36.57 -22.26 -14.73
C GLN A 471 -36.55 -21.56 -13.36
N ASP A 472 -36.77 -22.31 -12.27
CA ASP A 472 -36.69 -21.78 -10.92
C ASP A 472 -35.25 -21.34 -10.56
N LYS A 473 -34.25 -22.09 -11.00
CA LYS A 473 -32.85 -21.70 -10.83
C LYS A 473 -32.47 -20.46 -11.66
N LEU A 474 -33.01 -20.31 -12.87
CA LEU A 474 -32.83 -19.12 -13.70
C LEU A 474 -33.54 -17.90 -13.07
N ALA A 475 -34.69 -18.11 -12.42
CA ALA A 475 -35.37 -17.06 -11.66
C ALA A 475 -34.50 -16.62 -10.43
N VAL A 476 -33.87 -17.57 -9.76
CA VAL A 476 -32.96 -17.28 -8.64
C VAL A 476 -31.71 -16.54 -9.12
N ILE A 477 -31.12 -16.94 -10.26
CA ILE A 477 -29.97 -16.24 -10.86
C ILE A 477 -30.38 -14.83 -11.31
N SER A 478 -31.55 -14.66 -11.92
CA SER A 478 -32.09 -13.35 -12.32
C SER A 478 -32.27 -12.43 -11.10
N ASN A 479 -32.76 -12.96 -9.97
CA ASN A 479 -32.87 -12.20 -8.74
C ASN A 479 -31.51 -11.82 -8.15
N SER A 480 -30.53 -12.71 -8.22
CA SER A 480 -29.15 -12.42 -7.76
C SER A 480 -28.46 -11.34 -8.59
N VAL A 481 -28.70 -11.31 -9.91
CA VAL A 481 -28.20 -10.25 -10.80
C VAL A 481 -28.90 -8.91 -10.52
N LYS A 482 -30.19 -8.94 -10.18
CA LYS A 482 -30.92 -7.75 -9.77
C LYS A 482 -30.44 -7.17 -8.44
N ASP A 483 -30.11 -8.04 -7.49
CA ASP A 483 -29.53 -7.62 -6.20
C ASP A 483 -28.13 -7.02 -6.35
N MET A 484 -27.32 -7.55 -7.26
CA MET A 484 -26.00 -7.01 -7.54
C MET A 484 -26.07 -5.61 -8.18
N SER A 485 -27.05 -5.38 -9.08
CA SER A 485 -27.30 -4.05 -9.65
C SER A 485 -27.76 -3.04 -8.59
N ARG A 486 -28.59 -3.48 -7.63
CA ARG A 486 -29.02 -2.65 -6.51
C ARG A 486 -27.86 -2.25 -5.62
N LEU A 487 -27.00 -3.20 -5.26
CA LEU A 487 -25.80 -2.94 -4.46
C LEU A 487 -24.85 -1.93 -5.12
N THR A 488 -24.69 -2.01 -6.44
CA THR A 488 -23.87 -1.06 -7.20
C THR A 488 -24.43 0.37 -7.11
N ASN A 489 -25.75 0.51 -7.16
CA ASN A 489 -26.41 1.80 -7.00
C ASN A 489 -26.31 2.34 -5.55
N GLU A 490 -26.43 1.47 -4.53
CA GLU A 490 -26.23 1.87 -3.13
C GLU A 490 -24.80 2.34 -2.83
N VAL A 491 -23.79 1.70 -3.46
CA VAL A 491 -22.39 2.16 -3.35
C VAL A 491 -22.21 3.54 -3.97
N LYS A 492 -22.84 3.80 -5.13
CA LYS A 492 -22.83 5.11 -5.79
C LYS A 492 -23.48 6.19 -4.91
N GLU A 493 -24.60 5.89 -4.32
CA GLU A 493 -25.34 6.81 -3.42
C GLU A 493 -24.52 7.09 -2.13
N LYS A 494 -23.94 6.05 -1.51
CA LYS A 494 -23.06 6.24 -0.35
C LYS A 494 -21.83 7.07 -0.68
N SER A 495 -21.27 6.92 -1.89
CA SER A 495 -20.15 7.75 -2.36
C SER A 495 -20.56 9.23 -2.47
N GLN A 496 -21.77 9.50 -2.97
CA GLN A 496 -22.33 10.87 -3.03
C GLN A 496 -22.57 11.46 -1.64
N ILE A 497 -23.11 10.65 -0.71
CA ILE A 497 -23.33 11.07 0.69
C ILE A 497 -21.98 11.34 1.39
N THR A 498 -20.97 10.50 1.15
CA THR A 498 -19.62 10.70 1.71
C THR A 498 -18.99 12.01 1.20
N ASN A 499 -19.17 12.31 -0.09
CA ASN A 499 -18.73 13.58 -0.68
C ASN A 499 -19.45 14.78 -0.04
N SER A 500 -20.77 14.67 0.18
CA SER A 500 -21.55 15.69 0.85
C SER A 500 -21.12 15.91 2.31
N LYS A 501 -20.84 14.82 3.05
CA LYS A 501 -20.33 14.90 4.44
C LYS A 501 -18.93 15.50 4.52
N ALA A 502 -18.07 15.19 3.55
CA ALA A 502 -16.75 15.81 3.46
C ALA A 502 -16.84 17.33 3.24
N PHE A 503 -17.83 17.75 2.44
CA PHE A 503 -18.13 19.18 2.24
C PHE A 503 -18.61 19.86 3.54
N GLN A 504 -19.56 19.21 4.26
CA GLN A 504 -20.04 19.74 5.55
C GLN A 504 -18.96 19.79 6.64
N SER A 505 -18.06 18.77 6.66
CA SER A 505 -16.92 18.76 7.60
C SER A 505 -15.95 19.91 7.32
N ARG A 506 -15.77 20.25 6.04
CA ARG A 506 -14.97 21.41 5.65
C ARG A 506 -15.59 22.72 6.15
N GLU A 507 -16.89 22.90 5.92
CA GLU A 507 -17.62 24.10 6.35
C GLU A 507 -17.57 24.26 7.89
N ALA A 508 -17.74 23.15 8.63
CA ALA A 508 -17.57 23.17 10.08
C ALA A 508 -16.14 23.53 10.52
N THR A 509 -15.13 23.09 9.75
CA THR A 509 -13.74 23.43 10.04
C THR A 509 -13.46 24.92 9.76
N GLU A 510 -14.02 25.46 8.69
CA GLU A 510 -13.93 26.90 8.36
C GLU A 510 -14.59 27.76 9.47
N GLU A 511 -15.75 27.32 10.00
CA GLU A 511 -16.42 27.99 11.13
C GLU A 511 -15.59 27.93 12.43
N VAL A 512 -14.91 26.81 12.69
CA VAL A 512 -13.99 26.68 13.83
C VAL A 512 -12.80 27.62 13.67
N VAL A 513 -12.21 27.69 12.48
CA VAL A 513 -11.10 28.61 12.18
C VAL A 513 -11.53 30.08 12.36
N GLU A 514 -12.73 30.43 11.92
CA GLU A 514 -13.26 31.79 12.15
C GLU A 514 -13.45 32.09 13.65
N LYS A 515 -13.95 31.11 14.42
CA LYS A 515 -14.09 31.27 15.88
C LYS A 515 -12.73 31.38 16.59
N ILE A 516 -11.72 30.61 16.15
CA ILE A 516 -10.34 30.70 16.66
C ILE A 516 -9.75 32.08 16.36
N ASN A 517 -9.93 32.60 15.15
CA ASN A 517 -9.47 33.95 14.79
C ASN A 517 -10.14 35.03 15.64
N LYS A 518 -11.45 34.91 15.91
CA LYS A 518 -12.16 35.78 16.83
C LYS A 518 -11.64 35.66 18.28
N LEU A 519 -11.30 34.46 18.71
CA LEU A 519 -10.72 34.21 20.04
C LEU A 519 -9.32 34.86 20.16
N ASP A 520 -8.51 34.76 19.11
CA ASP A 520 -7.18 35.37 19.06
C ASP A 520 -7.28 36.92 19.12
N GLU A 521 -8.27 37.48 18.42
CA GLU A 521 -8.54 38.91 18.48
C GLU A 521 -9.00 39.37 19.89
N VAL A 522 -9.83 38.56 20.55
CA VAL A 522 -10.27 38.81 21.93
C VAL A 522 -9.10 38.62 22.91
N MET A 523 -8.28 37.60 22.73
CA MET A 523 -7.07 37.39 23.56
C MET A 523 -6.08 38.57 23.39
N LYS A 524 -5.84 39.04 22.17
CA LYS A 524 -5.03 40.25 21.95
C LYS A 524 -5.59 41.47 22.67
N LYS A 525 -6.89 41.72 22.57
CA LYS A 525 -7.55 42.82 23.30
C LYS A 525 -7.48 42.66 24.81
N THR A 526 -7.46 41.42 25.29
CA THR A 526 -7.34 41.12 26.74
C THR A 526 -5.90 41.28 27.22
N ILE A 527 -4.92 40.91 26.41
CA ILE A 527 -3.49 41.16 26.70
C ILE A 527 -3.19 42.66 26.72
N ASP A 528 -3.67 43.39 25.73
CA ASP A 528 -3.53 44.85 25.67
C ASP A 528 -4.22 45.59 26.84
N SER A 529 -5.17 44.90 27.54
CA SER A 529 -5.83 45.46 28.73
C SER A 529 -5.19 45.03 30.06
N ILE A 530 -4.18 44.15 30.05
CA ILE A 530 -3.43 43.71 31.24
C ILE A 530 -2.08 44.47 31.37
N ASP A 531 -1.62 45.13 30.29
CA ASP A 531 -0.40 45.94 30.27
C ASP A 531 -0.64 47.42 30.61
N ILE A 532 -1.69 47.73 31.43
CA ILE A 532 -1.88 49.06 32.05
C ILE A 532 -1.69 48.95 33.56
#